data_929f4da7d2d6f5a8be734b56ff1b703e
#
_entry.id   929f4da7d2d6f5a8be734b56ff1b703e
#
_cell.length_a   1.000
_cell.length_b   1.000
_cell.length_c   1.000
_cell.angle_alpha   90.00
_cell.angle_beta   90.00
_cell.angle_gamma   90.00
#
_symmetry.space_group_name_H-M   'P 1'
#
loop_
_entity.id
_entity.type
_entity.pdbx_description
1 polymer ?
#
loop_
_entity_poly.entity_id
_entity_poly.type
_entity_poly.pdbx_seq_one_letter_code
_entity_poly.pdbx_strand_id
1 'polypeptide(L)'
;TGNRQTDCAQCPKATEGILVHRKFPKGQHFPPDKCTQNCILFILQGELLVNSEEYPGTTLREGQFILQSIGSKLELLALTDVNYVVYWFNDPPLICEQRYHEILQQSEAPLTYTPLVMTQRITNFMKDICDYLDEQMPCGAFIDLKCQELMYLIICYYPRPQLSKFFYPISSYTESFQYFVMQNYEKVKNVEEFAHLG
;
A
#
# COMPACT_ATOMS: atom_id res chain seq x y z
N THR A 1 -6.56 4.66 -36.32
CA THR A 1 -7.17 5.05 -35.05
C THR A 1 -8.28 4.07 -34.74
N GLY A 2 -7.93 2.91 -34.22
CA GLY A 2 -8.87 1.88 -33.79
C GLY A 2 -9.28 2.16 -32.35
N ASN A 3 -10.58 2.34 -32.10
CA ASN A 3 -11.17 2.25 -30.77
C ASN A 3 -10.86 0.85 -30.22
N ARG A 4 -9.85 0.74 -29.36
CA ARG A 4 -9.66 -0.46 -28.55
C ARG A 4 -10.71 -0.39 -27.45
N GLN A 5 -11.81 -1.09 -27.66
CA GLN A 5 -12.83 -1.32 -26.65
C GLN A 5 -12.21 -2.20 -25.55
N THR A 6 -11.78 -1.57 -24.47
CA THR A 6 -11.17 -2.24 -23.31
C THR A 6 -12.18 -2.62 -22.25
N ASP A 7 -13.46 -2.33 -22.44
CA ASP A 7 -14.52 -2.77 -21.55
C ASP A 7 -14.90 -4.24 -21.87
N CYS A 8 -14.17 -5.14 -21.29
CA CYS A 8 -14.65 -6.50 -21.11
C CYS A 8 -15.77 -6.48 -20.05
N ALA A 9 -17.03 -6.32 -20.50
CA ALA A 9 -18.21 -6.30 -19.62
C ALA A 9 -18.34 -7.58 -18.74
N GLN A 10 -17.53 -8.59 -19.01
CA GLN A 10 -17.47 -9.86 -18.27
C GLN A 10 -16.21 -9.99 -17.39
N CYS A 11 -15.32 -8.98 -17.40
CA CYS A 11 -14.11 -9.05 -16.61
C CYS A 11 -14.44 -8.80 -15.11
N PRO A 12 -14.05 -9.68 -14.20
CA PRO A 12 -14.23 -9.46 -12.77
C PRO A 12 -13.48 -8.19 -12.35
N LYS A 13 -13.98 -7.50 -11.31
CA LYS A 13 -13.23 -6.42 -10.65
C LYS A 13 -11.95 -7.00 -10.05
N ALA A 14 -10.92 -6.15 -9.93
CA ALA A 14 -9.70 -6.52 -9.22
C ALA A 14 -10.01 -6.90 -7.76
N THR A 15 -9.39 -7.99 -7.27
CA THR A 15 -9.59 -8.54 -5.93
C THR A 15 -8.35 -8.37 -5.04
N GLU A 16 -7.16 -8.34 -5.63
CA GLU A 16 -5.87 -8.23 -4.93
C GLU A 16 -5.50 -6.79 -4.57
N GLY A 17 -6.31 -5.81 -5.01
CA GLY A 17 -6.11 -4.41 -4.73
C GLY A 17 -6.29 -3.50 -5.94
N ILE A 18 -5.93 -2.23 -5.76
CA ILE A 18 -6.09 -1.20 -6.79
C ILE A 18 -4.77 -0.43 -6.93
N LEU A 19 -4.31 -0.32 -8.18
CA LEU A 19 -3.20 0.56 -8.56
C LEU A 19 -3.75 1.86 -9.15
N VAL A 20 -3.27 2.99 -8.64
CA VAL A 20 -3.74 4.32 -9.05
C VAL A 20 -2.54 5.21 -9.33
N HIS A 21 -2.45 5.75 -10.54
CA HIS A 21 -1.49 6.77 -10.95
C HIS A 21 -2.08 8.16 -10.78
N ARG A 22 -1.37 9.09 -10.14
CA ARG A 22 -1.83 10.45 -9.84
C ARG A 22 -0.70 11.46 -9.94
N LYS A 23 -1.09 12.71 -10.20
CA LYS A 23 -0.21 13.88 -10.19
C LYS A 23 -0.77 14.92 -9.24
N PHE A 24 0.07 15.45 -8.36
CA PHE A 24 -0.26 16.54 -7.46
C PHE A 24 0.55 17.77 -7.82
N PRO A 25 -0.09 18.92 -8.04
CA PRO A 25 0.62 20.17 -8.18
C PRO A 25 1.26 20.59 -6.84
N LYS A 26 2.35 21.32 -6.91
CA LYS A 26 2.99 21.95 -5.74
C LYS A 26 1.97 22.67 -4.87
N GLY A 27 2.06 22.46 -3.57
CA GLY A 27 1.20 23.09 -2.56
C GLY A 27 -0.15 22.36 -2.36
N GLN A 28 -0.46 21.32 -3.12
CA GLN A 28 -1.65 20.51 -2.85
C GLN A 28 -1.50 19.82 -1.52
N HIS A 29 -2.52 20.00 -0.66
CA HIS A 29 -2.58 19.46 0.68
C HIS A 29 -3.76 18.51 0.84
N PHE A 30 -3.51 17.36 1.42
CA PHE A 30 -4.52 16.41 1.88
C PHE A 30 -4.47 16.43 3.41
N PRO A 31 -5.55 16.91 4.06
CA PRO A 31 -5.61 16.98 5.51
C PRO A 31 -5.54 15.59 6.13
N PRO A 32 -5.18 15.48 7.41
CA PRO A 32 -5.11 14.21 8.11
C PRO A 32 -6.42 13.43 8.02
N ASP A 33 -6.38 12.24 7.45
CA ASP A 33 -7.51 11.33 7.35
C ASP A 33 -7.08 9.89 7.62
N LYS A 34 -8.01 9.07 8.12
CA LYS A 34 -7.74 7.66 8.38
C LYS A 34 -7.67 6.86 7.09
N CYS A 35 -6.61 6.07 6.94
CA CYS A 35 -6.53 5.09 5.87
C CYS A 35 -7.59 4.01 6.07
N THR A 36 -8.46 3.83 5.08
CA THR A 36 -9.51 2.80 5.08
C THR A 36 -9.02 1.44 4.57
N GLN A 37 -7.84 1.41 3.97
CA GLN A 37 -7.14 0.24 3.48
C GLN A 37 -5.64 0.40 3.71
N ASN A 38 -4.89 -0.69 3.66
CA ASN A 38 -3.45 -0.61 3.57
C ASN A 38 -3.05 0.03 2.24
N CYS A 39 -1.97 0.81 2.22
CA CYS A 39 -1.45 1.34 0.96
C CYS A 39 0.07 1.42 0.93
N ILE A 40 0.60 1.24 -0.27
CA ILE A 40 2.01 1.52 -0.58
C ILE A 40 2.04 2.71 -1.53
N LEU A 41 2.75 3.76 -1.12
CA LEU A 41 2.89 5.02 -1.87
C LEU A 41 4.28 5.09 -2.49
N PHE A 42 4.37 5.15 -3.82
CA PHE A 42 5.60 5.23 -4.60
C PHE A 42 5.75 6.60 -5.23
N ILE A 43 6.85 7.32 -4.94
CA ILE A 43 7.14 8.62 -5.54
C ILE A 43 7.97 8.41 -6.81
N LEU A 44 7.39 8.74 -7.95
CA LEU A 44 8.02 8.62 -9.27
C LEU A 44 8.77 9.89 -9.67
N GLN A 45 8.31 11.04 -9.17
CA GLN A 45 8.93 12.35 -9.39
C GLN A 45 8.51 13.32 -8.29
N GLY A 46 9.40 14.22 -7.90
CA GLY A 46 9.12 15.30 -6.97
C GLY A 46 9.33 14.94 -5.51
N GLU A 47 8.81 15.81 -4.62
CA GLU A 47 8.93 15.68 -3.16
C GLU A 47 7.57 15.85 -2.49
N LEU A 48 7.23 14.91 -1.62
CA LEU A 48 5.99 14.83 -0.86
C LEU A 48 6.28 14.78 0.63
N LEU A 49 5.80 15.74 1.40
CA LEU A 49 5.82 15.68 2.86
C LEU A 49 4.70 14.77 3.32
N VAL A 50 5.06 13.77 4.10
CA VAL A 50 4.16 12.80 4.73
C VAL A 50 4.20 13.03 6.23
N ASN A 51 3.03 13.06 6.85
CA ASN A 51 2.90 13.11 8.30
C ASN A 51 1.92 12.02 8.75
N SER A 52 2.44 11.00 9.41
CA SER A 52 1.69 9.89 9.99
C SER A 52 2.39 9.39 11.26
N GLU A 53 1.81 8.44 11.95
CA GLU A 53 2.44 7.83 13.13
C GLU A 53 3.75 7.11 12.76
N GLU A 54 3.77 6.42 11.62
CA GLU A 54 4.95 5.71 11.13
C GLU A 54 6.00 6.65 10.53
N TYR A 55 5.56 7.74 9.87
CA TYR A 55 6.44 8.67 9.15
C TYR A 55 6.18 10.13 9.56
N PRO A 56 6.47 10.51 10.82
CA PRO A 56 6.24 11.88 11.30
C PRO A 56 7.13 12.88 10.58
N GLY A 57 6.52 13.85 9.86
CA GLY A 57 7.23 14.92 9.17
C GLY A 57 8.26 14.44 8.13
N THR A 58 8.04 13.29 7.52
CA THR A 58 8.99 12.67 6.59
C THR A 58 8.80 13.19 5.17
N THR A 59 9.87 13.68 4.55
CA THR A 59 9.87 14.06 3.13
C THR A 59 10.23 12.84 2.27
N LEU A 60 9.26 12.36 1.50
CA LEU A 60 9.50 11.36 0.46
C LEU A 60 10.00 12.03 -0.82
N ARG A 61 10.99 11.41 -1.45
CA ARG A 61 11.62 11.85 -2.69
C ARG A 61 11.42 10.87 -3.81
N GLU A 62 11.68 11.31 -5.01
CA GLU A 62 11.73 10.46 -6.20
C GLU A 62 12.50 9.17 -5.93
N GLY A 63 11.95 8.05 -6.36
CA GLY A 63 12.53 6.73 -6.17
C GLY A 63 12.29 6.12 -4.79
N GLN A 64 11.56 6.77 -3.89
CA GLN A 64 11.23 6.23 -2.56
C GLN A 64 9.77 5.75 -2.46
N PHE A 65 9.54 4.84 -1.55
CA PHE A 65 8.19 4.38 -1.21
C PHE A 65 8.04 4.01 0.26
N ILE A 66 6.81 4.09 0.74
CA ILE A 66 6.40 3.78 2.11
C ILE A 66 5.16 2.92 2.11
N LEU A 67 4.92 2.26 3.25
CA LEU A 67 3.68 1.56 3.54
C LEU A 67 2.94 2.26 4.67
N GLN A 68 1.63 2.43 4.51
CA GLN A 68 0.71 2.92 5.53
C GLN A 68 -0.32 1.83 5.82
N SER A 69 -0.55 1.53 7.09
CA SER A 69 -1.56 0.55 7.48
C SER A 69 -2.96 1.15 7.52
N ILE A 70 -3.95 0.29 7.41
CA ILE A 70 -5.35 0.63 7.70
C ILE A 70 -5.45 1.23 9.10
N GLY A 71 -6.27 2.27 9.28
CA GLY A 71 -6.47 2.97 10.54
C GLY A 71 -5.43 4.06 10.85
N SER A 72 -4.27 4.04 10.21
CA SER A 72 -3.25 5.09 10.33
C SER A 72 -3.78 6.43 9.83
N LYS A 73 -3.48 7.52 10.53
CA LYS A 73 -3.77 8.88 10.07
C LYS A 73 -2.67 9.33 9.13
N LEU A 74 -3.05 9.72 7.93
CA LEU A 74 -2.14 10.15 6.88
C LEU A 74 -2.46 11.58 6.43
N GLU A 75 -1.48 12.46 6.49
CA GLU A 75 -1.49 13.81 5.95
C GLU A 75 -0.41 13.92 4.88
N LEU A 76 -0.74 14.57 3.76
CA LEU A 76 0.19 14.74 2.63
C LEU A 76 0.22 16.20 2.18
N LEU A 77 1.45 16.71 1.91
CA LEU A 77 1.65 18.03 1.32
C LEU A 77 2.69 17.93 0.18
N ALA A 78 2.30 18.30 -1.02
CA ALA A 78 3.21 18.35 -2.17
C ALA A 78 4.16 19.54 -2.06
N LEU A 79 5.46 19.28 -1.86
CA LEU A 79 6.50 20.31 -1.77
C LEU A 79 6.93 20.80 -3.16
N THR A 80 6.81 19.95 -4.17
CA THR A 80 6.99 20.23 -5.59
C THR A 80 5.81 19.67 -6.37
N ASP A 81 5.81 19.73 -7.69
CA ASP A 81 4.92 18.91 -8.50
C ASP A 81 5.32 17.43 -8.29
N VAL A 82 4.36 16.59 -7.92
CA VAL A 82 4.59 15.18 -7.56
C VAL A 82 3.87 14.27 -8.52
N ASN A 83 4.59 13.27 -9.03
CA ASN A 83 4.04 12.13 -9.75
C ASN A 83 4.21 10.88 -8.90
N TYR A 84 3.11 10.13 -8.67
CA TYR A 84 3.13 9.00 -7.75
C TYR A 84 2.15 7.90 -8.16
N VAL A 85 2.45 6.67 -7.71
CA VAL A 85 1.53 5.53 -7.77
C VAL A 85 1.17 5.11 -6.35
N VAL A 86 -0.10 4.83 -6.11
CA VAL A 86 -0.58 4.20 -4.88
C VAL A 86 -1.11 2.82 -5.20
N TYR A 87 -0.69 1.85 -4.43
CA TYR A 87 -1.26 0.52 -4.38
C TYR A 87 -2.09 0.37 -3.12
N TRP A 88 -3.42 0.26 -3.26
CA TRP A 88 -4.38 0.04 -2.18
C TRP A 88 -4.72 -1.44 -2.10
N PHE A 89 -4.73 -2.02 -0.89
CA PHE A 89 -5.07 -3.43 -0.66
C PHE A 89 -5.61 -3.65 0.76
N ASN A 90 -6.38 -4.69 0.95
CA ASN A 90 -6.79 -5.14 2.28
C ASN A 90 -5.76 -6.13 2.84
N ASP A 91 -5.57 -7.23 2.14
CA ASP A 91 -4.55 -8.23 2.46
C ASP A 91 -3.48 -8.24 1.37
N PRO A 92 -2.19 -8.34 1.72
CA PRO A 92 -1.16 -8.44 0.70
C PRO A 92 -1.34 -9.71 -0.13
N PRO A 93 -1.29 -9.62 -1.47
CA PRO A 93 -1.38 -10.81 -2.32
C PRO A 93 -0.18 -11.73 -2.07
N LEU A 94 -0.46 -12.93 -1.60
CA LEU A 94 0.55 -13.87 -1.11
C LEU A 94 0.99 -14.82 -2.23
N ILE A 95 1.98 -14.46 -3.01
CA ILE A 95 2.63 -15.36 -3.97
C ILE A 95 3.56 -16.35 -3.26
N CYS A 96 4.16 -15.93 -2.14
CA CYS A 96 5.02 -16.76 -1.30
C CYS A 96 4.62 -16.58 0.17
N GLU A 97 3.51 -17.21 0.54
CA GLU A 97 2.91 -17.15 1.87
C GLU A 97 3.91 -17.50 2.98
N GLN A 98 4.66 -18.58 2.79
CA GLN A 98 5.67 -18.99 3.77
C GLN A 98 6.72 -17.90 4.00
N ARG A 99 7.24 -17.28 2.94
CA ARG A 99 8.25 -16.22 3.05
C ARG A 99 7.70 -14.96 3.70
N TYR A 100 6.45 -14.61 3.41
CA TYR A 100 5.78 -13.48 4.04
C TYR A 100 5.59 -13.72 5.54
N HIS A 101 5.10 -14.90 5.93
CA HIS A 101 4.98 -15.29 7.34
C HIS A 101 6.33 -15.29 8.06
N GLU A 102 7.40 -15.78 7.44
CA GLU A 102 8.75 -15.73 8.02
C GLU A 102 9.25 -14.28 8.22
N ILE A 103 8.86 -13.35 7.33
CA ILE A 103 9.18 -11.92 7.47
C ILE A 103 8.44 -11.33 8.66
N LEU A 104 7.15 -11.63 8.81
CA LEU A 104 6.33 -11.10 9.90
C LEU A 104 6.72 -11.66 11.27
N GLN A 105 7.03 -12.95 11.36
CA GLN A 105 7.45 -13.59 12.62
C GLN A 105 8.73 -13.01 13.23
N GLN A 106 9.58 -12.35 12.43
CA GLN A 106 10.81 -11.72 12.88
C GLN A 106 10.66 -10.20 13.08
N SER A 107 9.44 -9.69 13.01
CA SER A 107 9.21 -8.26 13.10
C SER A 107 9.21 -7.79 14.55
N GLU A 108 10.25 -7.04 14.93
CA GLU A 108 10.24 -6.20 16.11
C GLU A 108 9.81 -4.78 15.73
N ALA A 109 9.08 -4.11 16.64
CA ALA A 109 8.70 -2.71 16.44
C ALA A 109 9.93 -1.86 16.09
N PRO A 110 9.99 -1.24 14.92
CA PRO A 110 11.14 -0.40 14.60
C PRO A 110 11.11 0.87 15.46
N LEU A 111 12.28 1.31 15.94
CA LEU A 111 12.39 2.61 16.61
C LEU A 111 12.03 3.77 15.68
N THR A 112 12.31 3.61 14.39
CA THR A 112 11.98 4.58 13.34
C THR A 112 11.69 3.84 12.04
N TYR A 113 10.66 4.28 11.34
CA TYR A 113 10.38 3.84 9.97
C TYR A 113 11.19 4.67 8.98
N THR A 114 11.73 4.02 7.97
CA THR A 114 12.48 4.69 6.90
C THR A 114 11.91 4.29 5.55
N PRO A 115 11.71 5.26 4.64
CA PRO A 115 11.29 4.95 3.29
C PRO A 115 12.25 3.97 2.62
N LEU A 116 11.72 3.02 1.86
CA LEU A 116 12.53 2.16 1.01
C LEU A 116 12.83 2.86 -0.32
N VAL A 117 13.99 2.53 -0.91
CA VAL A 117 14.38 3.04 -2.23
C VAL A 117 14.02 2.00 -3.28
N MET A 118 13.33 2.41 -4.35
CA MET A 118 12.96 1.52 -5.45
C MET A 118 14.21 0.93 -6.11
N THR A 119 14.22 -0.39 -6.26
CA THR A 119 15.20 -1.06 -7.11
C THR A 119 14.93 -0.73 -8.58
N GLN A 120 15.91 -0.94 -9.46
CA GLN A 120 15.70 -0.75 -10.91
C GLN A 120 14.53 -1.58 -11.46
N ARG A 121 14.28 -2.76 -10.87
CA ARG A 121 13.15 -3.62 -11.26
C ARG A 121 11.82 -2.98 -10.92
N ILE A 122 11.68 -2.43 -9.72
CA ILE A 122 10.47 -1.73 -9.29
C ILE A 122 10.29 -0.43 -10.10
N THR A 123 11.37 0.30 -10.38
CA THR A 123 11.30 1.51 -11.23
C THR A 123 10.79 1.19 -12.64
N ASN A 124 11.29 0.10 -13.24
CA ASN A 124 10.80 -0.34 -14.56
C ASN A 124 9.33 -0.76 -14.51
N PHE A 125 8.97 -1.56 -13.50
CA PHE A 125 7.57 -1.94 -13.25
C PHE A 125 6.64 -0.72 -13.13
N MET A 126 7.06 0.31 -12.37
CA MET A 126 6.27 1.53 -12.19
C MET A 126 6.08 2.31 -13.49
N LYS A 127 7.07 2.34 -14.36
CA LYS A 127 6.92 2.95 -15.69
C LYS A 127 5.89 2.22 -16.53
N ASP A 128 6.02 0.88 -16.62
CA ASP A 128 5.10 0.07 -17.38
C ASP A 128 3.66 0.19 -16.85
N ILE A 129 3.48 0.18 -15.51
CA ILE A 129 2.14 0.28 -14.91
C ILE A 129 1.51 1.66 -15.14
N CYS A 130 2.29 2.75 -15.13
CA CYS A 130 1.79 4.07 -15.45
C CYS A 130 1.27 4.14 -16.88
N ASP A 131 2.00 3.58 -17.83
CA ASP A 131 1.58 3.56 -19.24
C ASP A 131 0.25 2.78 -19.40
N TYR A 132 0.11 1.62 -18.74
CA TYR A 132 -1.14 0.85 -18.75
C TYR A 132 -2.31 1.61 -18.10
N LEU A 133 -2.09 2.27 -16.98
CA LEU A 133 -3.13 3.02 -16.26
C LEU A 133 -3.56 4.27 -17.05
N ASP A 134 -2.61 4.97 -17.66
CA ASP A 134 -2.88 6.18 -18.46
C ASP A 134 -3.58 5.85 -19.78
N GLU A 135 -3.31 4.67 -20.36
CA GLU A 135 -4.00 4.16 -21.56
C GLU A 135 -5.39 3.56 -21.27
N GLN A 136 -5.83 3.52 -20.01
CA GLN A 136 -7.09 2.91 -19.57
C GLN A 136 -7.24 1.44 -19.99
N MET A 137 -6.12 0.72 -20.06
CA MET A 137 -6.10 -0.68 -20.55
C MET A 137 -6.54 -1.75 -19.55
N PRO A 138 -6.48 -1.55 -18.20
CA PRO A 138 -6.51 -2.71 -17.32
C PRO A 138 -7.92 -3.23 -17.02
N CYS A 139 -8.13 -4.50 -17.30
CA CYS A 139 -9.20 -5.26 -16.64
C CYS A 139 -8.76 -5.70 -15.24
N GLY A 140 -9.73 -6.07 -14.39
CA GLY A 140 -9.47 -6.48 -12.99
C GLY A 140 -8.45 -7.60 -12.87
N ALA A 141 -8.55 -8.66 -13.68
CA ALA A 141 -7.61 -9.77 -13.68
C ALA A 141 -6.17 -9.35 -14.04
N PHE A 142 -6.00 -8.38 -14.93
CA PHE A 142 -4.69 -7.82 -15.25
C PHE A 142 -4.12 -7.03 -14.05
N ILE A 143 -4.95 -6.22 -13.39
CA ILE A 143 -4.54 -5.49 -12.19
C ILE A 143 -4.13 -6.45 -11.08
N ASP A 144 -4.91 -7.52 -10.82
CA ASP A 144 -4.58 -8.53 -9.82
C ASP A 144 -3.20 -9.16 -10.10
N LEU A 145 -2.93 -9.53 -11.37
CA LEU A 145 -1.63 -10.05 -11.77
C LEU A 145 -0.50 -9.05 -11.51
N LYS A 146 -0.73 -7.76 -11.79
CA LYS A 146 0.26 -6.70 -11.55
C LYS A 146 0.46 -6.42 -10.05
N CYS A 147 -0.57 -6.51 -9.24
CA CYS A 147 -0.44 -6.42 -7.79
C CYS A 147 0.41 -7.57 -7.22
N GLN A 148 0.18 -8.79 -7.70
CA GLN A 148 0.98 -9.97 -7.34
C GLN A 148 2.45 -9.81 -7.77
N GLU A 149 2.70 -9.37 -9.00
CA GLU A 149 4.06 -9.09 -9.50
C GLU A 149 4.77 -8.05 -8.64
N LEU A 150 4.09 -6.94 -8.29
CA LEU A 150 4.65 -5.89 -7.44
C LEU A 150 5.06 -6.43 -6.07
N MET A 151 4.17 -7.17 -5.40
CA MET A 151 4.47 -7.76 -4.10
C MET A 151 5.61 -8.77 -4.18
N TYR A 152 5.66 -9.57 -5.24
CA TYR A 152 6.79 -10.47 -5.48
C TYR A 152 8.12 -9.70 -5.61
N LEU A 153 8.14 -8.60 -6.38
CA LEU A 153 9.32 -7.75 -6.52
C LEU A 153 9.75 -7.18 -5.17
N ILE A 154 8.81 -6.68 -4.35
CA ILE A 154 9.14 -6.17 -3.01
C ILE A 154 9.72 -7.28 -2.14
N ILE A 155 9.04 -8.41 -2.01
CA ILE A 155 9.46 -9.51 -1.12
C ILE A 155 10.79 -10.13 -1.54
N CYS A 156 11.10 -10.19 -2.84
CA CYS A 156 12.29 -10.87 -3.34
C CYS A 156 13.53 -9.99 -3.44
N TYR A 157 13.39 -8.67 -3.59
CA TYR A 157 14.52 -7.79 -3.85
C TYR A 157 15.03 -7.01 -2.64
N TYR A 158 14.35 -7.07 -1.49
CA TYR A 158 14.83 -6.44 -0.26
C TYR A 158 15.27 -7.45 0.79
N PRO A 159 16.28 -7.12 1.60
CA PRO A 159 16.70 -7.95 2.73
C PRO A 159 15.58 -8.14 3.76
N ARG A 160 15.49 -9.34 4.35
CA ARG A 160 14.49 -9.66 5.39
C ARG A 160 14.39 -8.61 6.50
N PRO A 161 15.49 -8.08 7.07
CA PRO A 161 15.39 -7.07 8.12
C PRO A 161 14.74 -5.75 7.69
N GLN A 162 14.85 -5.38 6.41
CA GLN A 162 14.16 -4.21 5.86
C GLN A 162 12.67 -4.50 5.65
N LEU A 163 12.35 -5.68 5.11
CA LEU A 163 10.97 -6.11 4.87
C LEU A 163 10.19 -6.28 6.18
N SER A 164 10.82 -6.83 7.20
CA SER A 164 10.23 -7.00 8.53
C SER A 164 9.79 -5.65 9.11
N LYS A 165 10.64 -4.63 9.04
CA LYS A 165 10.29 -3.27 9.46
C LYS A 165 9.24 -2.63 8.57
N PHE A 166 9.34 -2.84 7.25
CA PHE A 166 8.43 -2.27 6.27
C PHE A 166 6.99 -2.79 6.44
N PHE A 167 6.82 -4.09 6.69
CA PHE A 167 5.50 -4.71 6.87
C PHE A 167 4.99 -4.69 8.33
N TYR A 168 5.81 -4.24 9.28
CA TYR A 168 5.42 -4.19 10.69
C TYR A 168 4.08 -3.48 10.96
N PRO A 169 3.74 -2.33 10.31
CA PRO A 169 2.46 -1.66 10.56
C PRO A 169 1.25 -2.55 10.29
N ILE A 170 1.33 -3.43 9.29
CA ILE A 170 0.25 -4.37 8.97
C ILE A 170 0.17 -5.49 10.02
N SER A 171 1.31 -6.07 10.42
CA SER A 171 1.33 -7.16 11.40
C SER A 171 0.85 -6.68 12.77
N SER A 172 1.30 -5.52 13.21
CA SER A 172 0.90 -4.95 14.50
C SER A 172 -0.60 -4.61 14.55
N TYR A 173 -1.17 -4.12 13.45
CA TYR A 173 -2.61 -3.89 13.35
C TYR A 173 -3.40 -5.20 13.44
N THR A 174 -2.96 -6.23 12.70
CA THR A 174 -3.60 -7.55 12.73
C THR A 174 -3.54 -8.18 14.12
N GLU A 175 -2.39 -8.13 14.79
CA GLU A 175 -2.24 -8.62 16.16
C GLU A 175 -3.13 -7.86 17.16
N SER A 176 -3.18 -6.54 17.07
CA SER A 176 -4.04 -5.70 17.90
C SER A 176 -5.53 -6.00 17.69
N PHE A 177 -5.95 -6.20 16.44
CA PHE A 177 -7.31 -6.58 16.10
C PHE A 177 -7.65 -7.98 16.62
N GLN A 178 -6.78 -8.97 16.44
CA GLN A 178 -6.97 -10.31 16.98
C GLN A 178 -7.07 -10.28 18.50
N TYR A 179 -6.21 -9.55 19.17
CA TYR A 179 -6.27 -9.36 20.62
C TYR A 179 -7.59 -8.72 21.06
N PHE A 180 -8.03 -7.66 20.37
CA PHE A 180 -9.32 -7.03 20.62
C PHE A 180 -10.49 -7.99 20.43
N VAL A 181 -10.47 -8.80 19.36
CA VAL A 181 -11.49 -9.85 19.11
C VAL A 181 -11.49 -10.85 20.27
N MET A 182 -10.33 -11.40 20.64
CA MET A 182 -10.22 -12.39 21.71
C MET A 182 -10.69 -11.87 23.06
N GLN A 183 -10.50 -10.58 23.37
CA GLN A 183 -10.93 -9.96 24.62
C GLN A 183 -12.44 -9.67 24.69
N ASN A 184 -13.08 -9.57 23.54
CA ASN A 184 -14.46 -9.08 23.48
C ASN A 184 -15.48 -10.08 22.90
N TYR A 185 -15.04 -11.17 22.23
CA TYR A 185 -15.96 -12.09 21.55
C TYR A 185 -16.98 -12.75 22.51
N GLU A 186 -16.61 -12.99 23.76
CA GLU A 186 -17.51 -13.57 24.78
C GLU A 186 -18.49 -12.55 25.39
N LYS A 187 -18.24 -11.25 25.19
CA LYS A 187 -19.02 -10.15 25.78
C LYS A 187 -20.16 -9.69 24.87
N VAL A 188 -20.16 -10.11 23.62
CA VAL A 188 -21.11 -9.68 22.58
C VAL A 188 -21.90 -10.85 22.04
N LYS A 189 -23.17 -10.60 21.73
CA LYS A 189 -24.11 -11.63 21.25
C LYS A 189 -24.21 -11.69 19.72
N ASN A 190 -23.77 -10.66 19.04
CA ASN A 190 -23.82 -10.55 17.58
C ASN A 190 -22.75 -9.60 17.04
N VAL A 191 -22.59 -9.57 15.70
CA VAL A 191 -21.58 -8.79 14.99
C VAL A 191 -21.81 -7.27 15.12
N GLU A 192 -23.09 -6.84 15.25
CA GLU A 192 -23.43 -5.42 15.40
C GLU A 192 -22.98 -4.87 16.74
N GLU A 193 -23.18 -5.62 17.85
CA GLU A 193 -22.67 -5.25 19.16
C GLU A 193 -21.14 -5.20 19.16
N PHE A 194 -20.48 -6.11 18.41
CA PHE A 194 -19.03 -6.14 18.30
C PHE A 194 -18.49 -4.89 17.57
N ALA A 195 -19.16 -4.47 16.50
CA ALA A 195 -18.77 -3.28 15.72
C ALA A 195 -18.91 -1.97 16.49
N HIS A 196 -19.72 -1.93 17.55
CA HIS A 196 -19.87 -0.76 18.43
C HIS A 196 -18.81 -0.65 19.54
N LEU A 197 -17.98 -1.68 19.73
CA LEU A 197 -16.91 -1.69 20.72
C LEU A 197 -15.55 -1.19 20.19
N GLY A 198 -15.35 -1.12 18.89
CA GLY A 198 -14.14 -0.68 18.18
C GLY A 198 -14.36 0.62 17.45
#